data_d470b972cf957b44bd7bb6a82dffd4b5
#
_entry.id   d470b972cf957b44bd7bb6a82dffd4b5
#
_cell.length_a   1.000
_cell.length_b   1.000
_cell.length_c   1.000
_cell.angle_alpha   90.00
_cell.angle_beta   90.00
_cell.angle_gamma   90.00
#
_symmetry.space_group_name_H-M   'P 1'
#
loop_
_entity.id
_entity.type
_entity.pdbx_description
1 polymer ?
#
loop_
_entity_poly.entity_id
_entity_poly.type
_entity_poly.pdbx_seq_one_letter_code
_entity_poly.pdbx_strand_id
1 'polypeptide(L)'
;IRALFEDTPDAKVRGFKAGRFSFNVAGGRCEECKGAGIRVIEMNFLPSVNVVCDQCRGRRYNEATLAVKYRGKNISEVLDMSVAEAYEFFKAHPKIAPKLKALVDVGLGYVKLGQSSVTLSGGESQRMKLAAELFRKATGNTLYMLDEPTTGLHFEDVRKLLLVLQGLVDKGNTVIVIEHNLDVVKSADWIID
;
A
#
# COMPACT_ATOMS: atom_id res chain seq x y z
N ILE A 1 6.60 3.90 9.48
CA ILE A 1 6.65 5.32 9.05
C ILE A 1 6.24 6.23 10.20
N ARG A 2 5.07 6.08 10.84
CA ARG A 2 4.59 6.96 11.94
C ARG A 2 5.60 7.13 13.08
N ALA A 3 6.28 6.05 13.49
CA ALA A 3 7.34 6.09 14.50
C ALA A 3 8.54 6.95 14.06
N LEU A 4 8.89 6.97 12.77
CA LEU A 4 9.96 7.84 12.27
C LEU A 4 9.62 9.33 12.41
N PHE A 5 8.36 9.69 12.21
CA PHE A 5 7.91 11.07 12.45
C PHE A 5 7.90 11.43 13.93
N GLU A 6 7.49 10.51 14.83
CA GLU A 6 7.58 10.70 16.27
C GLU A 6 9.03 10.97 16.73
N ASP A 7 9.99 10.30 16.10
CA ASP A 7 11.41 10.41 16.44
C ASP A 7 12.08 11.71 15.95
N THR A 8 11.40 12.50 15.13
CA THR A 8 11.95 13.79 14.67
C THR A 8 12.09 14.79 15.82
N PRO A 9 13.11 15.70 15.78
CA PRO A 9 13.27 16.74 16.79
C PRO A 9 12.01 17.59 16.98
N ASP A 10 11.38 18.01 15.88
CA ASP A 10 10.16 18.84 15.92
C ASP A 10 8.98 18.13 16.60
N ALA A 11 8.82 16.82 16.37
CA ALA A 11 7.78 16.05 17.03
C ALA A 11 8.06 15.90 18.53
N LYS A 12 9.31 15.65 18.91
CA LYS A 12 9.73 15.52 20.32
C LYS A 12 9.51 16.80 21.10
N VAL A 13 9.91 17.94 20.54
CA VAL A 13 9.70 19.26 21.17
C VAL A 13 8.22 19.54 21.38
N ARG A 14 7.36 19.11 20.45
CA ARG A 14 5.89 19.31 20.53
C ARG A 14 5.17 18.19 21.31
N GLY A 15 5.87 17.19 21.81
CA GLY A 15 5.28 16.04 22.49
C GLY A 15 4.39 15.16 21.58
N PHE A 16 4.64 15.16 20.27
CA PHE A 16 3.82 14.41 19.30
C PHE A 16 4.24 12.93 19.28
N LYS A 17 3.26 12.06 19.51
CA LYS A 17 3.42 10.60 19.47
C LYS A 17 3.04 10.03 18.09
N ALA A 18 3.41 8.78 17.80
CA ALA A 18 3.14 8.10 16.53
C ALA A 18 1.65 8.15 16.12
N GLY A 19 0.72 8.13 17.08
CA GLY A 19 -0.71 8.28 16.84
C GLY A 19 -1.08 9.60 16.17
N ARG A 20 -0.33 10.67 16.42
CA ARG A 20 -0.52 11.99 15.79
C ARG A 20 -0.41 11.94 14.27
N PHE A 21 0.45 11.07 13.77
CA PHE A 21 0.71 10.86 12.34
C PHE A 21 -0.19 9.79 11.71
N SER A 22 -1.31 9.45 12.36
CA SER A 22 -2.36 8.58 11.83
C SER A 22 -3.56 9.42 11.41
N PHE A 23 -4.00 9.29 10.16
CA PHE A 23 -5.22 9.95 9.69
C PHE A 23 -6.51 9.32 10.26
N ASN A 24 -6.42 8.16 10.94
CA ASN A 24 -7.55 7.50 11.60
C ASN A 24 -7.74 7.92 13.06
N VAL A 25 -6.75 8.62 13.66
CA VAL A 25 -6.76 8.99 15.07
C VAL A 25 -6.96 10.49 15.22
N ALA A 26 -7.83 10.90 16.14
CA ALA A 26 -8.05 12.30 16.45
C ALA A 26 -6.78 13.00 16.96
N GLY A 27 -6.76 14.34 16.86
CA GLY A 27 -5.66 15.20 17.33
C GLY A 27 -4.64 15.53 16.23
N GLY A 28 -4.28 14.62 15.32
CA GLY A 28 -3.37 14.91 14.21
C GLY A 28 -4.04 15.05 12.85
N ARG A 29 -5.16 14.39 12.67
CA ARG A 29 -5.95 14.43 11.43
C ARG A 29 -6.72 15.74 11.26
N CYS A 30 -7.17 16.02 10.06
CA CYS A 30 -8.17 17.05 9.81
C CYS A 30 -9.50 16.58 10.41
N GLU A 31 -10.06 17.35 11.32
CA GLU A 31 -11.31 16.98 12.00
C GLU A 31 -12.54 17.22 11.12
N GLU A 32 -12.50 18.13 10.14
CA GLU A 32 -13.57 18.38 9.19
C GLU A 32 -13.88 17.11 8.36
N CYS A 33 -12.87 16.53 7.72
CA CYS A 33 -13.01 15.30 6.93
C CYS A 33 -12.65 14.02 7.72
N LYS A 34 -12.36 14.12 9.01
CA LYS A 34 -11.94 13.02 9.89
C LYS A 34 -10.77 12.19 9.31
N GLY A 35 -9.89 12.84 8.55
CA GLY A 35 -8.73 12.20 7.92
C GLY A 35 -8.98 11.57 6.56
N ALA A 36 -10.20 11.62 6.02
CA ALA A 36 -10.51 11.09 4.68
C ALA A 36 -9.85 11.89 3.55
N GLY A 37 -9.63 13.20 3.75
CA GLY A 37 -9.16 14.12 2.71
C GLY A 37 -10.24 14.58 1.74
N ILE A 38 -11.39 13.90 1.74
CA ILE A 38 -12.55 14.16 0.92
C ILE A 38 -13.81 14.28 1.79
N ARG A 39 -14.84 14.91 1.25
CA ARG A 39 -16.20 14.93 1.79
C ARG A 39 -17.12 14.24 0.81
N VAL A 40 -17.98 13.37 1.31
CA VAL A 40 -19.02 12.73 0.52
C VAL A 40 -20.25 13.60 0.57
N ILE A 41 -20.71 14.04 -0.59
CA ILE A 41 -21.97 14.77 -0.75
C ILE A 41 -22.99 13.75 -1.24
N GLU A 42 -23.96 13.41 -0.37
CA GLU A 42 -25.07 12.55 -0.73
C GLU A 42 -26.10 13.35 -1.54
N MET A 43 -26.53 12.80 -2.66
CA MET A 43 -27.59 13.37 -3.50
C MET A 43 -28.79 12.43 -3.52
N ASN A 44 -29.99 12.97 -3.32
CA ASN A 44 -31.20 12.17 -3.14
C ASN A 44 -31.55 11.20 -4.27
N PHE A 45 -31.16 11.48 -5.52
CA PHE A 45 -31.48 10.65 -6.69
C PHE A 45 -30.26 10.34 -7.58
N LEU A 46 -29.07 10.81 -7.19
CA LEU A 46 -27.82 10.62 -7.93
C LEU A 46 -26.79 9.92 -7.04
N PRO A 47 -25.80 9.26 -7.65
CA PRO A 47 -24.67 8.72 -6.89
C PRO A 47 -23.97 9.79 -6.07
N SER A 48 -23.53 9.46 -4.86
CA SER A 48 -22.77 10.36 -4.00
C SER A 48 -21.50 10.86 -4.69
N VAL A 49 -21.19 12.15 -4.53
CA VAL A 49 -20.01 12.77 -5.12
C VAL A 49 -18.95 13.01 -4.05
N ASN A 50 -17.71 12.62 -4.36
CA ASN A 50 -16.55 12.88 -3.51
C ASN A 50 -15.94 14.23 -3.88
N VAL A 51 -15.92 15.16 -2.94
CA VAL A 51 -15.32 16.48 -3.10
C VAL A 51 -14.10 16.60 -2.18
N VAL A 52 -13.02 17.21 -2.66
CA VAL A 52 -11.83 17.47 -1.83
C VAL A 52 -12.22 18.31 -0.62
N CYS A 53 -11.73 17.97 0.57
CA CYS A 53 -11.98 18.72 1.78
C CYS A 53 -11.36 20.12 1.69
N ASP A 54 -12.17 21.17 1.84
CA ASP A 54 -11.74 22.57 1.72
C ASP A 54 -10.70 22.94 2.78
N GLN A 55 -10.87 22.44 4.02
CA GLN A 55 -10.00 22.78 5.13
C GLN A 55 -8.59 22.21 4.96
N CYS A 56 -8.45 20.91 4.66
CA CYS A 56 -7.13 20.28 4.53
C CYS A 56 -6.66 20.16 3.08
N ARG A 57 -7.49 20.51 2.10
CA ARG A 57 -7.18 20.42 0.66
C ARG A 57 -6.63 19.04 0.26
N GLY A 58 -7.28 17.98 0.75
CA GLY A 58 -6.87 16.60 0.50
C GLY A 58 -5.72 16.08 1.37
N ARG A 59 -5.04 16.93 2.16
CA ARG A 59 -3.84 16.56 2.93
C ARG A 59 -4.12 15.69 4.16
N ARG A 60 -5.37 15.51 4.57
CA ARG A 60 -5.85 14.63 5.66
C ARG A 60 -5.45 15.01 7.08
N TYR A 61 -4.49 15.90 7.27
CA TYR A 61 -3.95 16.29 8.57
C TYR A 61 -4.16 17.79 8.85
N ASN A 62 -4.05 18.17 10.11
CA ASN A 62 -4.04 19.57 10.51
C ASN A 62 -2.63 20.17 10.30
N GLU A 63 -2.57 21.51 10.24
CA GLU A 63 -1.33 22.25 9.96
C GLU A 63 -0.21 21.96 10.98
N ALA A 64 -0.56 21.80 12.27
CA ALA A 64 0.43 21.49 13.29
C ALA A 64 1.14 20.15 13.06
N THR A 65 0.42 19.14 12.54
CA THR A 65 1.00 17.84 12.16
C THR A 65 1.81 17.96 10.87
N LEU A 66 1.33 18.73 9.89
CA LEU A 66 2.02 18.95 8.61
C LEU A 66 3.31 19.78 8.75
N ALA A 67 3.43 20.58 9.82
CA ALA A 67 4.65 21.32 10.11
C ALA A 67 5.84 20.40 10.44
N VAL A 68 5.59 19.17 10.93
CA VAL A 68 6.64 18.21 11.24
C VAL A 68 7.13 17.55 9.94
N LYS A 69 8.44 17.60 9.72
CA LYS A 69 9.07 17.04 8.51
C LYS A 69 10.10 15.96 8.85
N TYR A 70 10.09 14.91 8.05
CA TYR A 70 11.12 13.87 8.03
C TYR A 70 11.84 13.92 6.68
N ARG A 71 13.16 14.17 6.67
CA ARG A 71 13.95 14.37 5.45
C ARG A 71 13.31 15.36 4.46
N GLY A 72 12.81 16.49 4.99
CA GLY A 72 12.21 17.58 4.21
C GLY A 72 10.75 17.36 3.80
N LYS A 73 10.16 16.16 4.03
CA LYS A 73 8.78 15.85 3.67
C LYS A 73 7.90 15.67 4.89
N ASN A 74 6.68 16.22 4.85
CA ASN A 74 5.66 15.99 5.87
C ASN A 74 4.93 14.65 5.63
N ILE A 75 4.08 14.24 6.57
CA ILE A 75 3.40 12.95 6.50
C ILE A 75 2.44 12.85 5.31
N SER A 76 1.80 13.94 4.90
CA SER A 76 0.90 13.95 3.72
C SER A 76 1.68 13.76 2.44
N GLU A 77 2.82 14.44 2.29
CA GLU A 77 3.71 14.28 1.12
C GLU A 77 4.27 12.85 1.03
N VAL A 78 4.54 12.22 2.18
CA VAL A 78 4.95 10.81 2.21
C VAL A 78 3.81 9.88 1.79
N LEU A 79 2.58 10.14 2.21
CA LEU A 79 1.42 9.35 1.79
C LEU A 79 1.08 9.53 0.30
N ASP A 80 1.48 10.64 -0.29
CA ASP A 80 1.29 10.92 -1.72
C ASP A 80 2.32 10.24 -2.63
N MET A 81 3.43 9.76 -2.06
CA MET A 81 4.40 8.97 -2.80
C MET A 81 3.79 7.67 -3.31
N SER A 82 4.19 7.26 -4.51
CA SER A 82 4.04 5.88 -4.96
C SER A 82 4.88 4.94 -4.08
N VAL A 83 4.52 3.66 -4.06
CA VAL A 83 5.29 2.63 -3.32
C VAL A 83 6.75 2.59 -3.80
N ALA A 84 6.98 2.76 -5.12
CA ALA A 84 8.33 2.77 -5.69
C ALA A 84 9.15 3.98 -5.19
N GLU A 85 8.58 5.19 -5.22
CA GLU A 85 9.23 6.40 -4.67
C GLU A 85 9.49 6.27 -3.17
N ALA A 86 8.51 5.74 -2.43
CA ALA A 86 8.65 5.51 -1.00
C ALA A 86 9.73 4.46 -0.69
N TYR A 87 9.87 3.42 -1.53
CA TYR A 87 10.94 2.44 -1.38
C TYR A 87 12.32 3.11 -1.47
N GLU A 88 12.57 3.94 -2.46
CA GLU A 88 13.84 4.69 -2.58
C GLU A 88 14.02 5.67 -1.42
N PHE A 89 12.98 6.39 -1.01
CA PHE A 89 13.02 7.33 0.11
C PHE A 89 13.35 6.66 1.46
N PHE A 90 12.83 5.45 1.70
CA PHE A 90 13.03 4.70 2.94
C PHE A 90 14.05 3.57 2.82
N LYS A 91 14.85 3.50 1.76
CA LYS A 91 15.79 2.41 1.47
C LYS A 91 16.76 2.09 2.61
N ALA A 92 17.19 3.10 3.36
CA ALA A 92 18.06 2.93 4.53
C ALA A 92 17.35 2.42 5.78
N HIS A 93 16.00 2.19 5.74
CA HIS A 93 15.23 1.75 6.90
C HIS A 93 14.93 0.25 6.84
N PRO A 94 15.64 -0.60 7.61
CA PRO A 94 15.53 -2.06 7.52
C PRO A 94 14.15 -2.61 7.90
N LYS A 95 13.35 -1.84 8.67
CA LYS A 95 11.98 -2.22 9.04
C LYS A 95 10.91 -1.80 8.02
N ILE A 96 11.25 -0.92 7.05
CA ILE A 96 10.30 -0.34 6.09
C ILE A 96 10.64 -0.81 4.68
N ALA A 97 11.89 -0.67 4.26
CA ALA A 97 12.34 -0.96 2.90
C ALA A 97 11.94 -2.36 2.40
N PRO A 98 12.10 -3.46 3.16
CA PRO A 98 11.70 -4.78 2.67
C PRO A 98 10.21 -4.88 2.39
N LYS A 99 9.36 -4.21 3.19
CA LYS A 99 7.90 -4.22 3.00
C LYS A 99 7.49 -3.46 1.74
N LEU A 100 8.13 -2.32 1.48
CA LEU A 100 7.89 -1.56 0.26
C LEU A 100 8.43 -2.31 -0.96
N LYS A 101 9.60 -2.96 -0.83
CA LYS A 101 10.16 -3.79 -1.88
C LYS A 101 9.21 -4.90 -2.30
N ALA A 102 8.62 -5.63 -1.36
CA ALA A 102 7.66 -6.68 -1.71
C ALA A 102 6.43 -6.15 -2.45
N LEU A 103 5.95 -4.95 -2.13
CA LEU A 103 4.88 -4.31 -2.90
C LEU A 103 5.33 -3.98 -4.33
N VAL A 104 6.57 -3.52 -4.52
CA VAL A 104 7.14 -3.32 -5.86
C VAL A 104 7.27 -4.65 -6.61
N ASP A 105 7.75 -5.69 -5.92
CA ASP A 105 7.99 -7.01 -6.52
C ASP A 105 6.68 -7.69 -7.00
N VAL A 106 5.53 -7.39 -6.39
CA VAL A 106 4.21 -7.84 -6.86
C VAL A 106 3.55 -6.87 -7.85
N GLY A 107 4.27 -5.91 -8.41
CA GLY A 107 3.76 -4.98 -9.41
C GLY A 107 2.87 -3.86 -8.85
N LEU A 108 2.96 -3.52 -7.56
CA LEU A 108 2.21 -2.43 -6.94
C LEU A 108 3.04 -1.16 -6.74
N GLY A 109 4.14 -1.01 -7.47
CA GLY A 109 5.06 0.13 -7.34
C GLY A 109 4.41 1.50 -7.62
N TYR A 110 3.39 1.53 -8.47
CA TYR A 110 2.66 2.76 -8.86
C TYR A 110 1.60 3.20 -7.84
N VAL A 111 1.14 2.30 -6.97
CA VAL A 111 0.09 2.59 -5.97
C VAL A 111 0.62 3.60 -4.95
N LYS A 112 -0.19 4.59 -4.60
CA LYS A 112 0.19 5.57 -3.56
C LYS A 112 0.08 4.96 -2.16
N LEU A 113 1.01 5.30 -1.24
CA LEU A 113 0.96 4.85 0.16
C LEU A 113 -0.33 5.26 0.88
N GLY A 114 -0.89 6.40 0.52
CA GLY A 114 -2.13 6.91 1.08
C GLY A 114 -3.39 6.52 0.29
N GLN A 115 -3.29 5.66 -0.71
CA GLN A 115 -4.45 5.24 -1.50
C GLN A 115 -5.48 4.51 -0.63
N SER A 116 -6.74 4.80 -0.84
CA SER A 116 -7.83 4.13 -0.13
C SER A 116 -7.98 2.70 -0.65
N SER A 117 -8.17 1.74 0.26
CA SER A 117 -8.36 0.33 -0.12
C SER A 117 -9.60 0.09 -0.98
N VAL A 118 -10.62 0.95 -0.87
CA VAL A 118 -11.84 0.85 -1.70
C VAL A 118 -11.63 1.27 -3.15
N THR A 119 -10.51 1.90 -3.47
CA THR A 119 -10.14 2.30 -4.84
C THR A 119 -9.21 1.28 -5.52
N LEU A 120 -8.82 0.23 -4.82
CA LEU A 120 -8.01 -0.84 -5.38
C LEU A 120 -8.89 -1.79 -6.19
N SER A 121 -8.40 -2.21 -7.35
CA SER A 121 -9.00 -3.28 -8.13
C SER A 121 -8.90 -4.64 -7.40
N GLY A 122 -9.65 -5.63 -7.86
CA GLY A 122 -9.58 -7.00 -7.32
C GLY A 122 -8.17 -7.56 -7.36
N GLY A 123 -7.49 -7.48 -8.51
CA GLY A 123 -6.10 -7.91 -8.67
C GLY A 123 -5.10 -7.15 -7.80
N GLU A 124 -5.23 -5.82 -7.67
CA GLU A 124 -4.40 -5.03 -6.75
C GLU A 124 -4.57 -5.46 -5.29
N SER A 125 -5.82 -5.71 -4.87
CA SER A 125 -6.14 -6.19 -3.53
C SER A 125 -5.55 -7.57 -3.25
N GLN A 126 -5.57 -8.48 -4.22
CA GLN A 126 -4.94 -9.80 -4.11
C GLN A 126 -3.42 -9.67 -4.00
N ARG A 127 -2.79 -8.89 -4.86
CA ARG A 127 -1.34 -8.65 -4.82
C ARG A 127 -0.89 -7.97 -3.52
N MET A 128 -1.72 -7.08 -2.96
CA MET A 128 -1.47 -6.50 -1.65
C MET A 128 -1.45 -7.57 -0.54
N LYS A 129 -2.39 -8.52 -0.55
CA LYS A 129 -2.40 -9.66 0.37
C LYS A 129 -1.19 -10.55 0.15
N LEU A 130 -0.84 -10.85 -1.10
CA LEU A 130 0.34 -11.65 -1.45
C LEU A 130 1.63 -11.00 -0.91
N ALA A 131 1.81 -9.68 -1.11
CA ALA A 131 2.94 -8.96 -0.56
C ALA A 131 3.02 -9.08 0.97
N ALA A 132 1.88 -9.06 1.67
CA ALA A 132 1.84 -9.25 3.11
C ALA A 132 2.26 -10.67 3.54
N GLU A 133 1.89 -11.71 2.77
CA GLU A 133 2.29 -13.09 3.02
C GLU A 133 3.80 -13.33 2.85
N LEU A 134 4.46 -12.60 1.95
CA LEU A 134 5.92 -12.71 1.76
C LEU A 134 6.73 -12.40 3.02
N PHE A 135 6.16 -11.64 3.97
CA PHE A 135 6.80 -11.34 5.26
C PHE A 135 6.50 -12.34 6.35
N ARG A 136 5.52 -13.21 6.16
CA ARG A 136 5.25 -14.26 7.13
C ARG A 136 6.34 -15.31 7.08
N LYS A 137 6.66 -15.86 8.24
CA LYS A 137 7.57 -17.00 8.31
C LYS A 137 6.95 -18.16 7.51
N ALA A 138 7.63 -18.60 6.47
CA ALA A 138 7.17 -19.70 5.65
C ALA A 138 7.05 -20.97 6.52
N THR A 139 5.88 -21.61 6.50
CA THR A 139 5.64 -22.88 7.20
C THR A 139 5.85 -24.08 6.26
N GLY A 140 5.91 -23.83 4.93
CA GLY A 140 6.04 -24.87 3.90
C GLY A 140 4.77 -25.71 3.67
N ASN A 141 3.62 -25.33 4.29
CA ASN A 141 2.36 -26.06 4.22
C ASN A 141 1.16 -25.13 3.94
N THR A 142 1.38 -24.06 3.18
CA THR A 142 0.32 -23.09 2.86
C THR A 142 -0.17 -23.30 1.44
N LEU A 143 -1.48 -23.32 1.25
CA LEU A 143 -2.14 -23.29 -0.05
C LEU A 143 -2.52 -21.83 -0.37
N TYR A 144 -1.96 -21.30 -1.46
CA TYR A 144 -2.33 -20.01 -2.02
C TYR A 144 -3.26 -20.21 -3.22
N MET A 145 -4.41 -19.56 -3.21
CA MET A 145 -5.34 -19.55 -4.33
C MET A 145 -5.44 -18.13 -4.86
N LEU A 146 -5.11 -17.93 -6.11
CA LEU A 146 -5.09 -16.63 -6.78
C LEU A 146 -6.02 -16.68 -8.00
N ASP A 147 -6.87 -15.66 -8.10
CA ASP A 147 -7.81 -15.52 -9.20
C ASP A 147 -7.42 -14.31 -10.04
N GLU A 148 -7.04 -14.53 -11.30
CA GLU A 148 -6.56 -13.56 -12.27
C GLU A 148 -5.55 -12.53 -11.68
N PRO A 149 -4.47 -12.97 -11.02
CA PRO A 149 -3.55 -12.05 -10.35
C PRO A 149 -2.76 -11.15 -11.30
N THR A 150 -2.75 -11.47 -12.62
CA THR A 150 -2.07 -10.66 -13.64
C THR A 150 -2.94 -9.54 -14.22
N THR A 151 -4.21 -9.47 -13.83
CA THR A 151 -5.13 -8.44 -14.37
C THR A 151 -4.59 -7.03 -14.13
N GLY A 152 -4.48 -6.25 -15.22
CA GLY A 152 -3.97 -4.87 -15.21
C GLY A 152 -2.46 -4.75 -15.04
N LEU A 153 -1.69 -5.84 -15.14
CA LEU A 153 -0.23 -5.79 -15.11
C LEU A 153 0.37 -5.64 -16.52
N HIS A 154 1.45 -4.87 -16.58
CA HIS A 154 2.35 -4.88 -17.74
C HIS A 154 3.20 -6.16 -17.73
N PHE A 155 3.66 -6.61 -18.89
CA PHE A 155 4.40 -7.89 -19.03
C PHE A 155 5.61 -8.02 -18.07
N GLU A 156 6.35 -6.92 -17.82
CA GLU A 156 7.48 -6.92 -16.88
C GLU A 156 7.03 -7.13 -15.42
N ASP A 157 5.85 -6.67 -15.06
CA ASP A 157 5.31 -6.88 -13.71
C ASP A 157 4.73 -8.30 -13.57
N VAL A 158 4.18 -8.88 -14.67
CA VAL A 158 3.83 -10.31 -14.71
C VAL A 158 5.06 -11.16 -14.44
N ARG A 159 6.20 -10.87 -15.08
CA ARG A 159 7.45 -11.59 -14.84
C ARG A 159 7.90 -11.51 -13.38
N LYS A 160 7.83 -10.34 -12.76
CA LYS A 160 8.16 -10.17 -11.33
C LYS A 160 7.21 -10.97 -10.44
N LEU A 161 5.91 -10.94 -10.73
CA LEU A 161 4.90 -11.70 -10.00
C LEU A 161 5.20 -13.21 -10.08
N LEU A 162 5.53 -13.74 -11.26
CA LEU A 162 5.90 -15.14 -11.44
C LEU A 162 7.11 -15.55 -10.59
N LEU A 163 8.15 -14.71 -10.53
CA LEU A 163 9.30 -14.96 -9.66
C LEU A 163 8.91 -15.01 -8.17
N VAL A 164 7.95 -14.17 -7.76
CA VAL A 164 7.42 -14.18 -6.39
C VAL A 164 6.65 -15.47 -6.11
N LEU A 165 5.78 -15.90 -7.05
CA LEU A 165 5.00 -17.14 -6.92
C LEU A 165 5.92 -18.36 -6.88
N GLN A 166 6.91 -18.42 -7.76
CA GLN A 166 7.92 -19.49 -7.74
C GLN A 166 8.66 -19.52 -6.40
N GLY A 167 9.06 -18.36 -5.87
CA GLY A 167 9.70 -18.29 -4.55
C GLY A 167 8.81 -18.74 -3.38
N LEU A 168 7.48 -18.76 -3.52
CA LEU A 168 6.58 -19.38 -2.56
C LEU A 168 6.56 -20.90 -2.70
N VAL A 169 6.55 -21.41 -3.94
CA VAL A 169 6.60 -22.85 -4.24
C VAL A 169 7.93 -23.44 -3.75
N ASP A 170 9.05 -22.79 -4.03
CA ASP A 170 10.39 -23.21 -3.59
C ASP A 170 10.52 -23.34 -2.05
N LYS A 171 9.66 -22.63 -1.31
CA LYS A 171 9.56 -22.74 0.16
C LYS A 171 8.64 -23.88 0.63
N GLY A 172 8.19 -24.76 -0.28
CA GLY A 172 7.36 -25.91 0.02
C GLY A 172 5.85 -25.62 0.08
N ASN A 173 5.40 -24.45 -0.39
CA ASN A 173 3.98 -24.13 -0.46
C ASN A 173 3.35 -24.60 -1.78
N THR A 174 2.03 -24.69 -1.80
CA THR A 174 1.26 -24.96 -3.02
C THR A 174 0.60 -23.66 -3.50
N VAL A 175 0.71 -23.38 -4.80
CA VAL A 175 0.09 -22.22 -5.43
C VAL A 175 -0.84 -22.69 -6.54
N ILE A 176 -2.12 -22.33 -6.44
CA ILE A 176 -3.13 -22.52 -7.48
C ILE A 176 -3.46 -21.16 -8.06
N VAL A 177 -3.36 -21.05 -9.38
CA VAL A 177 -3.66 -19.81 -10.09
C VAL A 177 -4.74 -20.07 -11.12
N ILE A 178 -5.82 -19.32 -11.08
CA ILE A 178 -6.83 -19.26 -12.12
C ILE A 178 -6.42 -18.14 -13.06
N GLU A 179 -6.07 -18.47 -14.31
CA GLU A 179 -5.50 -17.51 -15.25
C GLU A 179 -5.71 -17.91 -16.71
N HIS A 180 -5.73 -16.90 -17.56
CA HIS A 180 -5.73 -17.06 -19.02
C HIS A 180 -4.47 -16.43 -19.67
N ASN A 181 -3.60 -15.83 -18.88
CA ASN A 181 -2.32 -15.29 -19.34
C ASN A 181 -1.36 -16.45 -19.68
N LEU A 182 -0.95 -16.53 -20.96
CA LEU A 182 -0.12 -17.62 -21.45
C LEU A 182 1.26 -17.71 -20.80
N ASP A 183 1.82 -16.60 -20.31
CA ASP A 183 3.12 -16.63 -19.62
C ASP A 183 3.00 -17.33 -18.26
N VAL A 184 1.87 -17.11 -17.55
CA VAL A 184 1.55 -17.83 -16.32
C VAL A 184 1.31 -19.31 -16.60
N VAL A 185 0.47 -19.63 -17.60
CA VAL A 185 0.17 -21.02 -17.99
C VAL A 185 1.44 -21.79 -18.34
N LYS A 186 2.35 -21.19 -19.11
CA LYS A 186 3.63 -21.82 -19.49
C LYS A 186 4.59 -22.04 -18.33
N SER A 187 4.45 -21.27 -17.23
CA SER A 187 5.31 -21.38 -16.04
C SER A 187 4.79 -22.38 -15.00
N ALA A 188 3.60 -22.93 -15.19
CA ALA A 188 2.97 -23.86 -14.26
C ALA A 188 3.59 -25.26 -14.36
N ASP A 189 3.73 -25.96 -13.22
CA ASP A 189 4.14 -27.36 -13.16
C ASP A 189 3.01 -28.31 -13.62
N TRP A 190 1.75 -27.91 -13.38
CA TRP A 190 0.54 -28.63 -13.76
C TRP A 190 -0.51 -27.67 -14.31
N ILE A 191 -1.21 -28.11 -15.36
CA ILE A 191 -2.33 -27.39 -15.96
C ILE A 191 -3.58 -28.25 -15.79
N ILE A 192 -4.66 -27.63 -15.32
CA ILE A 192 -5.99 -28.24 -15.25
C ILE A 192 -6.87 -27.42 -16.19
N ASP A 193 -7.39 -28.07 -17.24
CA ASP A 193 -8.30 -27.48 -18.22
C ASP A 193 -9.75 -27.97 -17.98
#